data_c723dcfd1acc48a75f4e15d624c64713
#
_entry.id   c723dcfd1acc48a75f4e15d624c64713
#
_cell.length_a   1.000
_cell.length_b   1.000
_cell.length_c   1.000
_cell.angle_alpha   90.00
_cell.angle_beta   90.00
_cell.angle_gamma   90.00
#
_symmetry.space_group_name_H-M   'P 1'
#
loop_
_entity.id
_entity.type
_entity.pdbx_description
1 polymer ?
#
loop_
_entity_poly.entity_id
_entity_poly.type
_entity_poly.pdbx_seq_one_letter_code
_entity_poly.pdbx_strand_id
1 'polypeptide(L)'
;YAEDGWDVIATSRSPHDDDDLNALAKAHSNVAVEQLDVTDMDSIAALAEKYRGQPIDVLINNAGLLGGRPGQEWGNLDPEVFQQVMAVNVFGPHKVSEAFADNVAASDQKKLIVISSTIGSISRMQNPTALPILATSKAAVNMAMQTVAMQLKDQGVVVAMLMPGLVRTRMSYQATGMTLEEASQQTDFDFDRPGSISTEESASRIRKVVASLDGSETGLFLNNDGSRLDW
;
A
#
# COMPACT_ATOMS: atom_id res chain seq x y z
N TYR A 1 1.68 10.44 11.04
CA TYR A 1 0.32 10.69 11.52
C TYR A 1 0.27 10.72 13.06
N ALA A 2 0.80 9.71 13.78
CA ALA A 2 0.76 9.68 15.25
C ALA A 2 1.38 10.90 15.91
N GLU A 3 2.56 11.34 15.45
CA GLU A 3 3.27 12.53 15.92
C GLU A 3 2.50 13.85 15.68
N ASP A 4 1.60 13.84 14.70
CA ASP A 4 0.75 15.01 14.40
C ASP A 4 -0.62 14.96 15.10
N GLY A 5 -0.78 14.03 16.05
CA GLY A 5 -1.97 13.93 16.90
C GLY A 5 -3.16 13.24 16.25
N TRP A 6 -2.96 12.48 15.17
CA TRP A 6 -4.02 11.62 14.60
C TRP A 6 -4.21 10.36 15.43
N ASP A 7 -5.44 9.93 15.59
CA ASP A 7 -5.72 8.58 16.05
C ASP A 7 -5.38 7.59 14.92
N VAL A 8 -4.48 6.66 15.18
CA VAL A 8 -3.94 5.75 14.17
C VAL A 8 -4.31 4.31 14.51
N ILE A 9 -4.95 3.63 13.56
CA ILE A 9 -5.15 2.18 13.60
C ILE A 9 -4.07 1.57 12.71
N ALA A 10 -3.02 1.04 13.32
CA ALA A 10 -1.92 0.39 12.62
C ALA A 10 -2.15 -1.12 12.62
N THR A 11 -1.93 -1.77 11.47
CA THR A 11 -2.25 -3.19 11.33
C THR A 11 -1.03 -4.02 10.96
N SER A 12 -0.94 -5.21 11.54
CA SER A 12 0.05 -6.24 11.23
C SER A 12 -0.61 -7.63 11.19
N ARG A 13 -0.04 -8.55 10.41
CA ARG A 13 -0.49 -9.96 10.40
C ARG A 13 -0.22 -10.65 11.74
N SER A 14 0.88 -10.29 12.37
CA SER A 14 1.35 -10.85 13.64
C SER A 14 1.72 -9.72 14.60
N PRO A 15 0.73 -8.98 15.14
CA PRO A 15 1.00 -7.80 15.96
C PRO A 15 1.82 -8.10 17.22
N HIS A 16 1.75 -9.34 17.75
CA HIS A 16 2.54 -9.75 18.92
C HIS A 16 4.04 -9.87 18.63
N ASP A 17 4.40 -10.13 17.37
CA ASP A 17 5.79 -10.34 16.91
C ASP A 17 6.35 -9.10 16.18
N ASP A 18 5.62 -7.99 16.18
CA ASP A 18 6.00 -6.75 15.49
C ASP A 18 6.55 -5.74 16.51
N ASP A 19 7.84 -5.90 16.81
CA ASP A 19 8.50 -5.08 17.85
C ASP A 19 8.50 -3.58 17.49
N ASP A 20 8.69 -3.22 16.22
CA ASP A 20 8.71 -1.82 15.76
C ASP A 20 7.34 -1.17 15.95
N LEU A 21 6.28 -1.88 15.56
CA LEU A 21 4.92 -1.39 15.70
C LEU A 21 4.48 -1.29 17.16
N ASN A 22 4.87 -2.28 17.98
CA ASN A 22 4.62 -2.27 19.42
C ASN A 22 5.41 -1.16 20.14
N ALA A 23 6.64 -0.87 19.71
CA ALA A 23 7.41 0.25 20.25
C ALA A 23 6.74 1.59 19.92
N LEU A 24 6.23 1.74 18.68
CA LEU A 24 5.47 2.94 18.28
C LEU A 24 4.22 3.12 19.14
N ALA A 25 3.44 2.07 19.34
CA ALA A 25 2.22 2.14 20.16
C ALA A 25 2.51 2.44 21.64
N LYS A 26 3.66 2.02 22.18
CA LYS A 26 4.10 2.38 23.53
C LYS A 26 4.50 3.85 23.64
N ALA A 27 5.08 4.41 22.56
CA ALA A 27 5.52 5.80 22.51
C ALA A 27 4.35 6.78 22.28
N HIS A 28 3.26 6.34 21.64
CA HIS A 28 2.16 7.18 21.21
C HIS A 28 0.81 6.56 21.64
N SER A 29 0.15 7.16 22.64
CA SER A 29 -1.13 6.67 23.18
C SER A 29 -2.30 6.75 22.18
N ASN A 30 -2.13 7.47 21.09
CA ASN A 30 -3.07 7.59 19.96
C ASN A 30 -2.84 6.55 18.84
N VAL A 31 -2.04 5.51 19.10
CA VAL A 31 -1.81 4.39 18.17
C VAL A 31 -2.42 3.11 18.73
N ALA A 32 -3.40 2.56 18.03
CA ALA A 32 -3.93 1.21 18.26
C ALA A 32 -3.28 0.23 17.27
N VAL A 33 -2.80 -0.91 17.78
CA VAL A 33 -2.25 -1.99 16.95
C VAL A 33 -3.27 -3.11 16.83
N GLU A 34 -3.61 -3.47 15.60
CA GLU A 34 -4.63 -4.45 15.28
C GLU A 34 -4.10 -5.56 14.38
N GLN A 35 -4.71 -6.73 14.49
CA GLN A 35 -4.41 -7.83 13.58
C GLN A 35 -5.17 -7.67 12.27
N LEU A 36 -4.45 -7.79 11.15
CA LEU A 36 -5.03 -7.85 9.82
C LEU A 36 -4.14 -8.66 8.88
N ASP A 37 -4.66 -9.78 8.39
CA ASP A 37 -4.16 -10.42 7.17
C ASP A 37 -5.09 -10.06 6.01
N VAL A 38 -4.57 -9.31 5.04
CA VAL A 38 -5.35 -8.84 3.88
C VAL A 38 -5.74 -9.96 2.92
N THR A 39 -5.22 -11.17 3.11
CA THR A 39 -5.57 -12.37 2.34
C THR A 39 -6.60 -13.26 3.05
N ASP A 40 -6.91 -12.97 4.31
CA ASP A 40 -7.88 -13.69 5.13
C ASP A 40 -9.17 -12.87 5.26
N MET A 41 -10.26 -13.40 4.70
CA MET A 41 -11.56 -12.74 4.70
C MET A 41 -12.15 -12.63 6.11
N ASP A 42 -11.92 -13.59 6.98
CA ASP A 42 -12.40 -13.57 8.36
C ASP A 42 -11.63 -12.51 9.17
N SER A 43 -10.33 -12.36 8.93
CA SER A 43 -9.50 -11.31 9.52
C SER A 43 -10.01 -9.91 9.12
N ILE A 44 -10.30 -9.70 7.83
CA ILE A 44 -10.85 -8.43 7.35
C ILE A 44 -12.23 -8.15 7.97
N ALA A 45 -13.11 -9.16 7.98
CA ALA A 45 -14.45 -9.01 8.52
C ALA A 45 -14.46 -8.70 10.03
N ALA A 46 -13.60 -9.38 10.80
CA ALA A 46 -13.47 -9.15 12.23
C ALA A 46 -12.99 -7.72 12.54
N LEU A 47 -12.00 -7.22 11.79
CA LEU A 47 -11.51 -5.86 11.98
C LEU A 47 -12.58 -4.82 11.58
N ALA A 48 -13.28 -5.02 10.46
CA ALA A 48 -14.35 -4.13 10.03
C ALA A 48 -15.50 -4.10 11.02
N GLU A 49 -15.87 -5.24 11.62
CA GLU A 49 -16.89 -5.32 12.67
C GLU A 49 -16.47 -4.54 13.92
N LYS A 50 -15.20 -4.69 14.35
CA LYS A 50 -14.65 -3.96 15.49
C LYS A 50 -14.78 -2.44 15.33
N TYR A 51 -14.61 -1.93 14.14
CA TYR A 51 -14.66 -0.49 13.84
C TYR A 51 -15.96 -0.06 13.14
N ARG A 52 -17.00 -0.89 13.18
CA ARG A 52 -18.30 -0.59 12.58
C ARG A 52 -18.84 0.76 13.06
N GLY A 53 -19.18 1.63 12.10
CA GLY A 53 -19.76 2.94 12.36
C GLY A 53 -18.77 4.01 12.87
N GLN A 54 -17.48 3.70 13.00
CA GLN A 54 -16.47 4.70 13.30
C GLN A 54 -15.99 5.36 12.01
N PRO A 55 -16.02 6.70 11.87
CA PRO A 55 -15.46 7.38 10.72
C PRO A 55 -13.95 7.15 10.61
N ILE A 56 -13.45 6.94 9.37
CA ILE A 56 -12.03 6.81 9.05
C ILE A 56 -11.69 7.85 8.00
N ASP A 57 -10.96 8.88 8.37
CA ASP A 57 -10.62 10.00 7.49
C ASP A 57 -9.69 9.58 6.35
N VAL A 58 -8.73 8.71 6.65
CA VAL A 58 -7.74 8.22 5.67
C VAL A 58 -7.54 6.72 5.84
N LEU A 59 -7.97 5.93 4.89
CA LEU A 59 -7.66 4.51 4.78
C LEU A 59 -6.47 4.32 3.83
N ILE A 60 -5.37 3.71 4.31
CA ILE A 60 -4.18 3.45 3.49
C ILE A 60 -3.94 1.95 3.35
N ASN A 61 -4.18 1.43 2.16
CA ASN A 61 -3.80 0.07 1.77
C ASN A 61 -2.30 0.04 1.42
N ASN A 62 -1.47 -0.27 2.41
CA ASN A 62 -0.01 -0.29 2.28
C ASN A 62 0.56 -1.71 2.09
N ALA A 63 -0.15 -2.75 2.52
CA ALA A 63 0.31 -4.12 2.39
C ALA A 63 0.71 -4.45 0.94
N GLY A 64 1.87 -5.09 0.78
CA GLY A 64 2.38 -5.44 -0.53
C GLY A 64 3.42 -6.56 -0.47
N LEU A 65 3.45 -7.37 -1.53
CA LEU A 65 4.39 -8.47 -1.70
C LEU A 65 5.10 -8.33 -3.05
N LEU A 66 6.45 -8.44 -3.03
CA LEU A 66 7.23 -8.47 -4.26
C LEU A 66 7.14 -9.84 -4.95
N GLY A 67 7.08 -10.92 -4.18
CA GLY A 67 7.05 -12.30 -4.66
C GLY A 67 8.43 -12.91 -4.92
N GLY A 68 9.52 -12.19 -4.58
CA GLY A 68 10.88 -12.63 -4.90
C GLY A 68 11.22 -12.47 -6.38
N ARG A 69 12.50 -12.58 -6.72
CA ARG A 69 12.95 -12.53 -8.10
C ARG A 69 12.95 -13.90 -8.79
N PRO A 70 13.40 -14.99 -8.12
CA PRO A 70 13.15 -16.34 -8.63
C PRO A 70 11.64 -16.58 -8.77
N GLY A 71 11.22 -17.16 -9.90
CA GLY A 71 9.80 -17.40 -10.18
C GLY A 71 9.05 -16.25 -10.88
N GLN A 72 9.73 -15.14 -11.18
CA GLN A 72 9.17 -14.05 -12.01
C GLN A 72 9.88 -13.90 -13.36
N GLU A 73 10.84 -14.73 -13.68
CA GLU A 73 11.63 -14.60 -14.90
C GLU A 73 10.84 -15.08 -16.13
N TRP A 74 11.05 -14.40 -17.26
CA TRP A 74 10.45 -14.84 -18.53
C TRP A 74 10.84 -16.27 -18.86
N GLY A 75 9.87 -17.14 -19.08
CA GLY A 75 10.07 -18.58 -19.30
C GLY A 75 10.07 -19.41 -18.03
N ASN A 76 10.03 -18.81 -16.85
CA ASN A 76 9.99 -19.49 -15.56
C ASN A 76 9.05 -18.75 -14.57
N LEU A 77 7.85 -18.39 -15.03
CA LEU A 77 6.84 -17.77 -14.16
C LEU A 77 6.22 -18.83 -13.26
N ASP A 78 6.35 -18.63 -11.94
CA ASP A 78 5.79 -19.52 -10.93
C ASP A 78 4.32 -19.16 -10.65
N PRO A 79 3.37 -20.09 -10.87
CA PRO A 79 1.96 -19.86 -10.61
C PRO A 79 1.63 -19.58 -9.14
N GLU A 80 2.36 -20.16 -8.19
CA GLU A 80 2.13 -19.97 -6.76
C GLU A 80 2.57 -18.55 -6.35
N VAL A 81 3.73 -18.10 -6.82
CA VAL A 81 4.20 -16.72 -6.65
C VAL A 81 3.20 -15.74 -7.25
N PHE A 82 2.68 -16.04 -8.45
CA PHE A 82 1.66 -15.20 -9.10
C PHE A 82 0.41 -15.08 -8.22
N GLN A 83 -0.13 -16.20 -7.74
CA GLN A 83 -1.34 -16.23 -6.91
C GLN A 83 -1.13 -15.45 -5.60
N GLN A 84 -0.01 -15.65 -4.91
CA GLN A 84 0.31 -14.97 -3.66
C GLN A 84 0.43 -13.45 -3.86
N VAL A 85 1.14 -13.01 -4.90
CA VAL A 85 1.31 -11.59 -5.21
C VAL A 85 -0.03 -10.94 -5.56
N MET A 86 -0.87 -11.61 -6.35
CA MET A 86 -2.20 -11.11 -6.70
C MET A 86 -3.14 -11.05 -5.49
N ALA A 87 -3.09 -12.06 -4.60
CA ALA A 87 -3.89 -12.07 -3.39
C ALA A 87 -3.56 -10.88 -2.49
N VAL A 88 -2.27 -10.63 -2.23
CA VAL A 88 -1.82 -9.53 -1.34
C VAL A 88 -1.97 -8.16 -2.02
N ASN A 89 -1.52 -8.02 -3.26
CA ASN A 89 -1.38 -6.69 -3.90
C ASN A 89 -2.67 -6.19 -4.56
N VAL A 90 -3.61 -7.08 -4.89
CA VAL A 90 -4.81 -6.73 -5.66
C VAL A 90 -6.07 -7.03 -4.88
N PHE A 91 -6.28 -8.31 -4.55
CA PHE A 91 -7.50 -8.75 -3.89
C PHE A 91 -7.61 -8.17 -2.48
N GLY A 92 -6.53 -8.20 -1.70
CA GLY A 92 -6.47 -7.65 -0.34
C GLY A 92 -6.90 -6.18 -0.27
N PRO A 93 -6.22 -5.25 -0.98
CA PRO A 93 -6.62 -3.84 -1.02
C PRO A 93 -8.07 -3.62 -1.46
N HIS A 94 -8.55 -4.40 -2.44
CA HIS A 94 -9.93 -4.30 -2.89
C HIS A 94 -10.90 -4.70 -1.77
N LYS A 95 -10.67 -5.84 -1.11
CA LYS A 95 -11.56 -6.34 -0.04
C LYS A 95 -11.50 -5.49 1.23
N VAL A 96 -10.34 -4.99 1.60
CA VAL A 96 -10.21 -4.03 2.71
C VAL A 96 -10.95 -2.73 2.37
N SER A 97 -10.83 -2.21 1.15
CA SER A 97 -11.55 -1.02 0.71
C SER A 97 -13.07 -1.22 0.74
N GLU A 98 -13.56 -2.38 0.30
CA GLU A 98 -14.98 -2.75 0.37
C GLU A 98 -15.48 -2.81 1.82
N ALA A 99 -14.71 -3.46 2.71
CA ALA A 99 -15.10 -3.66 4.10
C ALA A 99 -15.17 -2.36 4.91
N PHE A 100 -14.34 -1.36 4.56
CA PHE A 100 -14.26 -0.07 5.26
C PHE A 100 -14.87 1.09 4.46
N ALA A 101 -15.54 0.83 3.34
CA ALA A 101 -16.12 1.87 2.48
C ALA A 101 -17.05 2.81 3.25
N ASP A 102 -17.96 2.26 4.06
CA ASP A 102 -18.91 3.03 4.86
C ASP A 102 -18.20 3.88 5.93
N ASN A 103 -17.13 3.38 6.54
CA ASN A 103 -16.34 4.13 7.51
C ASN A 103 -15.67 5.35 6.86
N VAL A 104 -15.09 5.15 5.66
CA VAL A 104 -14.46 6.24 4.90
C VAL A 104 -15.51 7.24 4.42
N ALA A 105 -16.63 6.77 3.88
CA ALA A 105 -17.70 7.64 3.41
C ALA A 105 -18.36 8.47 4.53
N ALA A 106 -18.37 7.97 5.76
CA ALA A 106 -18.94 8.66 6.93
C ALA A 106 -18.00 9.72 7.53
N SER A 107 -16.72 9.77 7.10
CA SER A 107 -15.73 10.69 7.66
C SER A 107 -15.76 12.07 6.99
N ASP A 108 -14.98 13.01 7.53
CA ASP A 108 -14.88 14.37 6.98
C ASP A 108 -13.95 14.41 5.77
N GLN A 109 -12.83 13.67 5.77
CA GLN A 109 -11.84 13.73 4.70
C GLN A 109 -12.08 12.76 3.54
N LYS A 110 -12.70 11.61 3.81
CA LYS A 110 -13.15 10.63 2.81
C LYS A 110 -12.06 10.17 1.83
N LYS A 111 -10.88 9.80 2.36
CA LYS A 111 -9.72 9.47 1.55
C LYS A 111 -9.38 7.98 1.63
N LEU A 112 -9.33 7.32 0.48
CA LEU A 112 -8.95 5.93 0.32
C LEU A 112 -7.72 5.84 -0.58
N ILE A 113 -6.62 5.37 -0.02
CA ILE A 113 -5.30 5.36 -0.64
C ILE A 113 -4.82 3.93 -0.82
N VAL A 114 -4.21 3.64 -1.96
CA VAL A 114 -3.44 2.40 -2.15
C VAL A 114 -2.00 2.73 -2.58
N ILE A 115 -1.04 2.02 -2.01
CA ILE A 115 0.35 2.14 -2.43
C ILE A 115 0.59 1.31 -3.69
N SER A 116 0.76 2.01 -4.79
CA SER A 116 1.02 1.45 -6.11
C SER A 116 2.49 1.62 -6.53
N SER A 117 2.77 1.60 -7.82
CA SER A 117 4.11 1.77 -8.38
C SER A 117 4.05 2.19 -9.84
N THR A 118 5.05 2.94 -10.30
CA THR A 118 5.23 3.25 -11.73
C THR A 118 5.43 2.01 -12.60
N ILE A 119 5.88 0.88 -12.01
CA ILE A 119 5.99 -0.41 -12.74
C ILE A 119 4.62 -0.95 -13.19
N GLY A 120 3.52 -0.47 -12.59
CA GLY A 120 2.15 -0.81 -12.98
C GLY A 120 1.58 0.09 -14.09
N SER A 121 2.32 1.07 -14.58
CA SER A 121 1.90 1.91 -15.71
C SER A 121 2.18 1.21 -17.04
N ILE A 122 1.13 0.93 -17.79
CA ILE A 122 1.25 0.26 -19.10
C ILE A 122 1.93 1.18 -20.12
N SER A 123 1.57 2.47 -20.13
CA SER A 123 2.12 3.45 -21.06
C SER A 123 3.61 3.71 -20.85
N ARG A 124 4.10 3.53 -19.62
CA ARG A 124 5.52 3.72 -19.25
C ARG A 124 6.38 2.46 -19.42
N MET A 125 5.77 1.30 -19.67
CA MET A 125 6.47 0.02 -19.83
C MET A 125 7.12 -0.09 -21.22
N GLN A 126 8.27 0.53 -21.39
CA GLN A 126 9.01 0.56 -22.66
C GLN A 126 10.14 -0.46 -22.75
N ASN A 127 10.50 -1.11 -21.66
CA ASN A 127 11.56 -2.10 -21.58
C ASN A 127 11.12 -3.32 -20.76
N PRO A 128 11.69 -4.50 -21.01
CA PRO A 128 11.43 -5.68 -20.20
C PRO A 128 11.72 -5.42 -18.72
N THR A 129 10.86 -5.89 -17.85
CA THR A 129 11.09 -5.86 -16.40
C THR A 129 11.52 -7.23 -15.89
N ALA A 130 12.37 -7.25 -14.86
CA ALA A 130 12.72 -8.45 -14.13
C ALA A 130 11.64 -8.90 -13.11
N LEU A 131 10.56 -8.12 -13.00
CA LEU A 131 9.47 -8.32 -12.01
C LEU A 131 8.09 -8.28 -12.68
N PRO A 132 7.82 -9.14 -13.69
CA PRO A 132 6.56 -9.08 -14.45
C PRO A 132 5.33 -9.37 -13.60
N ILE A 133 5.41 -10.25 -12.60
CA ILE A 133 4.29 -10.54 -11.69
C ILE A 133 3.97 -9.30 -10.83
N LEU A 134 4.98 -8.64 -10.27
CA LEU A 134 4.78 -7.40 -9.54
C LEU A 134 4.17 -6.32 -10.45
N ALA A 135 4.71 -6.14 -11.67
CA ALA A 135 4.19 -5.16 -12.63
C ALA A 135 2.71 -5.42 -12.96
N THR A 136 2.38 -6.67 -13.27
CA THR A 136 0.99 -7.09 -13.50
C THR A 136 0.11 -6.79 -12.30
N SER A 137 0.55 -7.10 -11.08
CA SER A 137 -0.23 -6.85 -9.87
C SER A 137 -0.46 -5.35 -9.63
N LYS A 138 0.52 -4.49 -9.92
CA LYS A 138 0.37 -3.04 -9.73
C LYS A 138 -0.52 -2.40 -10.81
N ALA A 139 -0.50 -2.91 -12.04
CA ALA A 139 -1.48 -2.53 -13.07
C ALA A 139 -2.90 -3.01 -12.70
N ALA A 140 -3.02 -4.23 -12.19
CA ALA A 140 -4.30 -4.80 -11.77
C ALA A 140 -4.90 -4.05 -10.58
N VAL A 141 -4.11 -3.69 -9.54
CA VAL A 141 -4.62 -2.90 -8.42
C VAL A 141 -5.01 -1.48 -8.85
N ASN A 142 -4.28 -0.87 -9.78
CA ASN A 142 -4.68 0.41 -10.35
C ASN A 142 -6.09 0.32 -10.98
N MET A 143 -6.35 -0.69 -11.79
CA MET A 143 -7.68 -0.91 -12.37
C MET A 143 -8.74 -1.24 -11.31
N ALA A 144 -8.42 -2.10 -10.34
CA ALA A 144 -9.33 -2.44 -9.25
C ALA A 144 -9.74 -1.18 -8.45
N MET A 145 -8.78 -0.34 -8.09
CA MET A 145 -9.05 0.89 -7.34
C MET A 145 -9.75 1.96 -8.18
N GLN A 146 -9.56 1.96 -9.50
CA GLN A 146 -10.35 2.80 -10.39
C GLN A 146 -11.84 2.40 -10.37
N THR A 147 -12.14 1.10 -10.31
CA THR A 147 -13.54 0.65 -10.16
C THR A 147 -14.12 1.03 -8.81
N VAL A 148 -13.34 0.93 -7.71
CA VAL A 148 -13.75 1.40 -6.37
C VAL A 148 -14.01 2.92 -6.39
N ALA A 149 -13.16 3.70 -7.07
CA ALA A 149 -13.34 5.14 -7.21
C ALA A 149 -14.69 5.48 -7.85
N MET A 150 -15.06 4.78 -8.92
CA MET A 150 -16.34 4.99 -9.60
C MET A 150 -17.52 4.57 -8.71
N GLN A 151 -17.38 3.51 -7.94
CA GLN A 151 -18.41 3.00 -7.01
C GLN A 151 -18.70 3.97 -5.86
N LEU A 152 -17.66 4.64 -5.35
CA LEU A 152 -17.76 5.52 -4.18
C LEU A 152 -17.85 7.00 -4.53
N LYS A 153 -17.87 7.34 -5.82
CA LYS A 153 -17.85 8.72 -6.30
C LYS A 153 -19.00 9.57 -5.74
N ASP A 154 -20.21 9.02 -5.78
CA ASP A 154 -21.41 9.75 -5.32
C ASP A 154 -21.46 9.93 -3.80
N GLN A 155 -20.63 9.21 -3.06
CA GLN A 155 -20.42 9.36 -1.62
C GLN A 155 -19.32 10.39 -1.29
N GLY A 156 -18.67 10.95 -2.33
CA GLY A 156 -17.61 11.96 -2.19
C GLY A 156 -16.26 11.37 -1.76
N VAL A 157 -16.06 10.06 -1.88
CA VAL A 157 -14.79 9.43 -1.52
C VAL A 157 -13.73 9.65 -2.59
N VAL A 158 -12.57 10.14 -2.16
CA VAL A 158 -11.38 10.28 -3.01
C VAL A 158 -10.55 9.02 -2.94
N VAL A 159 -10.43 8.33 -4.07
CA VAL A 159 -9.54 7.16 -4.20
C VAL A 159 -8.30 7.57 -4.97
N ALA A 160 -7.12 7.30 -4.40
CA ALA A 160 -5.85 7.59 -5.06
C ALA A 160 -4.86 6.42 -4.96
N MET A 161 -4.22 6.12 -6.07
CA MET A 161 -3.12 5.18 -6.20
C MET A 161 -1.82 5.96 -6.17
N LEU A 162 -0.99 5.76 -5.12
CA LEU A 162 0.20 6.55 -4.90
C LEU A 162 1.48 5.72 -5.14
N MET A 163 2.38 6.27 -5.95
CA MET A 163 3.74 5.77 -6.11
C MET A 163 4.61 6.35 -4.99
N PRO A 164 5.19 5.51 -4.08
CA PRO A 164 5.87 5.99 -2.88
C PRO A 164 7.29 6.54 -3.14
N GLY A 165 7.81 6.40 -4.35
CA GLY A 165 9.20 6.61 -4.69
C GLY A 165 10.01 5.32 -4.69
N LEU A 166 11.29 5.42 -5.05
CA LEU A 166 12.23 4.32 -4.85
C LEU A 166 12.68 4.34 -3.39
N VAL A 167 11.92 3.66 -2.53
CA VAL A 167 12.11 3.74 -1.07
C VAL A 167 13.11 2.67 -0.62
N ARG A 168 14.06 3.05 0.22
CA ARG A 168 15.01 2.13 0.84
C ARG A 168 14.29 1.26 1.88
N THR A 169 13.93 0.04 1.50
CA THR A 169 13.18 -0.93 2.29
C THR A 169 13.67 -2.35 2.02
N ARG A 170 13.29 -3.31 2.86
CA ARG A 170 13.54 -4.74 2.61
C ARG A 170 13.04 -5.17 1.22
N MET A 171 11.89 -4.68 0.79
CA MET A 171 11.35 -4.97 -0.56
C MET A 171 12.28 -4.48 -1.68
N SER A 172 12.94 -3.35 -1.50
CA SER A 172 13.90 -2.81 -2.49
C SER A 172 15.13 -3.70 -2.63
N TYR A 173 15.64 -4.26 -1.53
CA TYR A 173 16.74 -5.23 -1.56
C TYR A 173 16.33 -6.53 -2.25
N GLN A 174 15.16 -7.06 -1.94
CA GLN A 174 14.62 -8.23 -2.64
C GLN A 174 14.51 -8.00 -4.15
N ALA A 175 14.15 -6.78 -4.58
CA ALA A 175 14.09 -6.42 -6.00
C ALA A 175 15.46 -6.47 -6.70
N THR A 176 16.58 -6.41 -5.96
CA THR A 176 17.93 -6.59 -6.51
C THR A 176 18.33 -8.05 -6.68
N GLY A 177 17.52 -8.99 -6.20
CA GLY A 177 17.76 -10.44 -6.24
C GLY A 177 18.21 -11.04 -4.91
N MET A 178 18.27 -10.25 -3.83
CA MET A 178 18.48 -10.78 -2.47
C MET A 178 17.30 -11.63 -2.03
N THR A 179 17.58 -12.67 -1.26
CA THR A 179 16.55 -13.42 -0.55
C THR A 179 15.92 -12.56 0.55
N LEU A 180 14.76 -13.00 1.07
CA LEU A 180 14.12 -12.32 2.20
C LEU A 180 15.04 -12.33 3.44
N GLU A 181 15.75 -13.42 3.67
CA GLU A 181 16.67 -13.57 4.78
C GLU A 181 17.86 -12.58 4.66
N GLU A 182 18.51 -12.52 3.51
CA GLU A 182 19.58 -11.56 3.26
C GLU A 182 19.10 -10.11 3.39
N ALA A 183 17.91 -9.81 2.85
CA ALA A 183 17.32 -8.48 2.96
C ALA A 183 16.94 -8.11 4.41
N SER A 184 16.55 -9.08 5.24
CA SER A 184 16.21 -8.86 6.65
C SER A 184 17.42 -8.59 7.54
N GLN A 185 18.61 -9.04 7.11
CA GLN A 185 19.87 -8.81 7.82
C GLN A 185 20.49 -7.44 7.53
N GLN A 186 19.96 -6.70 6.55
CA GLN A 186 20.40 -5.35 6.25
C GLN A 186 19.83 -4.39 7.29
N THR A 187 20.65 -3.92 8.21
CA THR A 187 20.28 -2.94 9.24
C THR A 187 20.39 -1.50 8.75
N ASP A 188 21.34 -1.25 7.85
CA ASP A 188 21.53 0.04 7.19
C ASP A 188 20.96 -0.08 5.77
N PHE A 189 19.74 0.42 5.57
CA PHE A 189 19.10 0.43 4.25
C PHE A 189 19.79 1.44 3.31
N ASP A 190 21.11 1.36 3.22
CA ASP A 190 21.95 2.17 2.33
C ASP A 190 21.90 1.62 0.89
N PHE A 191 20.68 1.63 0.35
CA PHE A 191 20.44 1.28 -1.03
C PHE A 191 20.73 2.49 -1.90
N ASP A 192 22.01 2.68 -2.19
CA ASP A 192 22.48 3.82 -2.95
C ASP A 192 22.20 3.65 -4.47
N ARG A 193 20.90 3.80 -4.81
CA ARG A 193 20.52 4.03 -6.20
C ARG A 193 20.18 5.50 -6.38
N PRO A 194 20.65 6.14 -7.46
CA PRO A 194 20.27 7.51 -7.79
C PRO A 194 18.73 7.70 -7.73
N GLY A 195 18.27 8.63 -6.92
CA GLY A 195 16.85 8.91 -6.72
C GLY A 195 16.16 8.06 -5.66
N SER A 196 16.88 7.18 -4.92
CA SER A 196 16.31 6.51 -3.74
C SER A 196 16.13 7.49 -2.59
N ILE A 197 15.05 7.27 -1.83
CA ILE A 197 14.67 8.09 -0.67
C ILE A 197 14.48 7.22 0.58
N SER A 198 14.58 7.83 1.76
CA SER A 198 14.32 7.12 3.01
C SER A 198 12.82 6.83 3.20
N THR A 199 12.50 5.97 4.16
CA THR A 199 11.12 5.67 4.56
C THR A 199 10.42 6.92 5.12
N GLU A 200 11.12 7.73 5.90
CA GLU A 200 10.62 8.97 6.49
C GLU A 200 10.32 10.01 5.41
N GLU A 201 11.21 10.16 4.43
CA GLU A 201 11.01 11.07 3.32
C GLU A 201 9.82 10.65 2.45
N SER A 202 9.71 9.36 2.14
CA SER A 202 8.57 8.80 1.40
C SER A 202 7.26 9.04 2.16
N ALA A 203 7.20 8.70 3.44
CA ALA A 203 6.02 8.90 4.27
C ALA A 203 5.62 10.38 4.34
N SER A 204 6.60 11.29 4.52
CA SER A 204 6.36 12.74 4.52
C SER A 204 5.78 13.24 3.21
N ARG A 205 6.33 12.78 2.07
CA ARG A 205 5.83 13.15 0.73
C ARG A 205 4.41 12.63 0.49
N ILE A 206 4.16 11.33 0.78
CA ILE A 206 2.83 10.73 0.66
C ILE A 206 1.81 11.48 1.52
N ARG A 207 2.14 11.81 2.76
CA ARG A 207 1.25 12.58 3.64
C ARG A 207 0.87 13.95 3.06
N LYS A 208 1.83 14.65 2.45
CA LYS A 208 1.57 15.94 1.77
C LYS A 208 0.62 15.76 0.60
N VAL A 209 0.83 14.72 -0.23
CA VAL A 209 -0.08 14.40 -1.33
C VAL A 209 -1.47 14.08 -0.82
N VAL A 210 -1.59 13.21 0.18
CA VAL A 210 -2.89 12.87 0.80
C VAL A 210 -3.58 14.11 1.36
N ALA A 211 -2.84 15.00 2.02
CA ALA A 211 -3.41 16.24 2.55
C ALA A 211 -3.94 17.17 1.44
N SER A 212 -3.29 17.20 0.27
CA SER A 212 -3.70 18.04 -0.86
C SER A 212 -4.92 17.54 -1.66
N LEU A 213 -5.37 16.31 -1.43
CA LEU A 213 -6.57 15.77 -2.08
C LEU A 213 -7.81 16.48 -1.53
N ASP A 214 -8.52 17.21 -2.37
CA ASP A 214 -9.62 18.11 -1.99
C ASP A 214 -11.04 17.62 -2.35
N GLY A 215 -11.14 16.40 -2.88
CA GLY A 215 -12.43 15.82 -3.27
C GLY A 215 -12.93 16.22 -4.67
N SER A 216 -12.25 17.11 -5.37
CA SER A 216 -12.65 17.54 -6.73
C SER A 216 -12.57 16.41 -7.76
N GLU A 217 -11.71 15.45 -7.54
CA GLU A 217 -11.47 14.30 -8.41
C GLU A 217 -11.22 13.02 -7.61
N THR A 218 -11.52 11.89 -8.22
CA THR A 218 -11.27 10.54 -7.68
C THR A 218 -10.72 9.62 -8.76
N GLY A 219 -10.12 8.51 -8.38
CA GLY A 219 -9.45 7.60 -9.33
C GLY A 219 -8.13 8.17 -9.83
N LEU A 220 -7.31 8.72 -8.92
CA LEU A 220 -6.08 9.43 -9.24
C LEU A 220 -4.87 8.49 -9.17
N PHE A 221 -4.02 8.46 -10.20
CA PHE A 221 -2.71 7.81 -10.14
C PHE A 221 -1.62 8.88 -10.02
N LEU A 222 -0.97 8.94 -8.87
CA LEU A 222 -0.07 10.04 -8.51
C LEU A 222 1.30 9.54 -8.05
N ASN A 223 2.29 10.34 -8.35
CA ASN A 223 3.63 10.23 -7.81
C ASN A 223 3.70 10.81 -6.38
N ASN A 224 4.76 10.54 -5.63
CA ASN A 224 4.99 11.04 -4.28
C ASN A 224 5.24 12.55 -4.17
N ASP A 225 5.34 13.26 -5.28
CA ASP A 225 5.37 14.72 -5.37
C ASP A 225 4.00 15.33 -5.76
N GLY A 226 2.98 14.50 -5.93
CA GLY A 226 1.63 14.90 -6.33
C GLY A 226 1.43 15.03 -7.85
N SER A 227 2.47 14.85 -8.67
CA SER A 227 2.32 14.85 -10.12
C SER A 227 1.51 13.63 -10.59
N ARG A 228 0.70 13.82 -11.64
CA ARG A 228 -0.07 12.73 -12.24
C ARG A 228 0.82 11.77 -13.00
N LEU A 229 0.49 10.51 -12.90
CA LEU A 229 1.11 9.42 -13.64
C LEU A 229 0.13 8.93 -14.72
N ASP A 230 0.68 8.58 -15.87
CA ASP A 230 -0.06 7.89 -16.92
C ASP A 230 -0.25 6.40 -16.54
N TRP A 231 -1.40 5.85 -17.02
CA TRP A 231 -1.76 4.44 -16.78
C TRP A 231 -0.90 3.45 -17.57
#